data_b7b670ffd50698facf025a1448af6947
#
_entry.id   b7b670ffd50698facf025a1448af6947
#
_cell.length_a   1.000
_cell.length_b   1.000
_cell.length_c   1.000
_cell.angle_alpha   90.00
_cell.angle_beta   90.00
_cell.angle_gamma   90.00
#
_symmetry.space_group_name_H-M   'P 1'
#
loop_
_entity.id
_entity.type
_entity.pdbx_description
1 polymer ?
#
loop_
_entity_poly.entity_id
_entity_poly.type
_entity_poly.pdbx_seq_one_letter_code
_entity_poly.pdbx_strand_id
1 'polypeptide(L)'
;MTSLEIKQLLDEKYQEYCHSDFFIHTDPIQIPKLFEEKEDIEIAGFLAASLAWGQRPTIIKKCKELMQLLDYAPYDFVLHARESDFTRFEHFKHRTFNGYDCSYFLRSLAHIYRHEGGLENVFTTAWQIHGDMFEVLRHWYRIFTTLPAEPRVLRHIACVDKGSAAKRVNMFIRWMVRHDHS
;
A
#
# COMPACT_ATOMS: atom_id res chain seq x y z
N MET A 1 -23.15 -6.89 27.75
CA MET A 1 -21.73 -7.24 27.95
C MET A 1 -21.11 -6.26 28.93
N THR A 2 -20.46 -6.75 29.94
CA THR A 2 -19.66 -5.93 30.87
C THR A 2 -18.34 -5.54 30.24
N SER A 3 -17.64 -4.53 30.78
CA SER A 3 -16.31 -4.14 30.29
C SER A 3 -15.29 -5.29 30.34
N LEU A 4 -15.46 -6.22 31.30
CA LEU A 4 -14.59 -7.40 31.43
C LEU A 4 -14.84 -8.41 30.30
N GLU A 5 -16.11 -8.69 29.98
CA GLU A 5 -16.50 -9.59 28.86
C GLU A 5 -16.04 -9.02 27.51
N ILE A 6 -16.13 -7.69 27.32
CA ILE A 6 -15.62 -7.04 26.12
C ILE A 6 -14.09 -7.20 26.02
N LYS A 7 -13.37 -6.97 27.12
CA LYS A 7 -11.92 -7.14 27.15
C LYS A 7 -11.53 -8.58 26.82
N GLN A 8 -12.14 -9.57 27.44
CA GLN A 8 -11.89 -10.99 27.17
C GLN A 8 -12.13 -11.34 25.69
N LEU A 9 -13.26 -10.91 25.12
CA LEU A 9 -13.55 -11.11 23.70
C LEU A 9 -12.50 -10.48 22.79
N LEU A 10 -12.05 -9.26 23.10
CA LEU A 10 -11.03 -8.58 22.33
C LEU A 10 -9.66 -9.27 22.44
N ASP A 11 -9.29 -9.73 23.64
CA ASP A 11 -8.05 -10.46 23.87
C ASP A 11 -8.05 -11.81 23.11
N GLU A 12 -9.18 -12.56 23.14
CA GLU A 12 -9.34 -13.80 22.37
C GLU A 12 -9.22 -13.55 20.86
N LYS A 13 -9.90 -12.51 20.34
CA LYS A 13 -9.81 -12.15 18.93
C LYS A 13 -8.45 -11.63 18.53
N TYR A 14 -7.76 -10.92 19.42
CA TYR A 14 -6.38 -10.51 19.20
C TYR A 14 -5.46 -11.73 19.01
N GLN A 15 -5.56 -12.73 19.91
CA GLN A 15 -4.79 -13.97 19.79
C GLN A 15 -5.11 -14.72 18.50
N GLU A 16 -6.40 -14.85 18.16
CA GLU A 16 -6.85 -15.53 16.94
C GLU A 16 -6.29 -14.89 15.66
N TYR A 17 -6.29 -13.55 15.58
CA TYR A 17 -5.93 -12.84 14.34
C TYR A 17 -4.48 -12.36 14.28
N CYS A 18 -3.81 -12.21 15.41
CA CYS A 18 -2.43 -11.71 15.43
C CYS A 18 -1.37 -12.81 15.46
N HIS A 19 -1.74 -14.04 15.85
CA HIS A 19 -0.82 -15.16 15.99
C HIS A 19 -1.16 -16.38 15.11
N SER A 20 -2.17 -16.28 14.23
CA SER A 20 -2.50 -17.40 13.37
C SER A 20 -1.91 -17.18 11.96
N ASP A 21 -1.03 -18.10 11.54
CA ASP A 21 -0.54 -18.19 10.17
C ASP A 21 -1.69 -18.26 9.15
N PHE A 22 -2.82 -18.85 9.55
CA PHE A 22 -4.02 -18.95 8.73
C PHE A 22 -4.55 -17.57 8.29
N PHE A 23 -4.48 -16.56 9.17
CA PHE A 23 -4.95 -15.22 8.84
C PHE A 23 -4.05 -14.57 7.77
N ILE A 24 -2.74 -14.72 7.89
CA ILE A 24 -1.77 -14.16 6.94
C ILE A 24 -2.02 -14.70 5.54
N HIS A 25 -2.25 -16.00 5.40
CA HIS A 25 -2.50 -16.62 4.10
C HIS A 25 -3.81 -16.22 3.43
N THR A 26 -4.76 -15.67 4.18
CA THR A 26 -6.06 -15.23 3.68
C THR A 26 -6.18 -13.70 3.56
N ASP A 27 -5.14 -12.95 3.90
CA ASP A 27 -5.13 -11.48 3.90
C ASP A 27 -4.13 -10.93 2.86
N PRO A 28 -4.42 -9.78 2.24
CA PRO A 28 -3.49 -9.11 1.32
C PRO A 28 -2.11 -8.79 1.91
N ILE A 29 -1.94 -8.77 3.23
CA ILE A 29 -0.64 -8.61 3.90
C ILE A 29 0.37 -9.71 3.50
N GLN A 30 -0.11 -10.84 2.97
CA GLN A 30 0.78 -11.88 2.43
C GLN A 30 1.62 -11.39 1.25
N ILE A 31 1.21 -10.33 0.55
CA ILE A 31 1.90 -9.84 -0.65
C ILE A 31 3.26 -9.23 -0.33
N PRO A 32 3.41 -8.25 0.59
CA PRO A 32 4.73 -7.77 0.98
C PRO A 32 5.61 -8.87 1.61
N LYS A 33 5.03 -9.88 2.24
CA LYS A 33 5.79 -11.04 2.78
C LYS A 33 6.37 -11.98 1.71
N LEU A 34 6.14 -11.74 0.42
CA LEU A 34 6.81 -12.45 -0.67
C LEU A 34 8.23 -11.95 -0.92
N PHE A 35 8.64 -10.86 -0.29
CA PHE A 35 9.88 -10.17 -0.53
C PHE A 35 10.73 -10.10 0.74
N GLU A 36 12.03 -9.98 0.55
CA GLU A 36 13.03 -9.86 1.64
C GLU A 36 13.63 -8.45 1.68
N GLU A 37 13.80 -7.81 0.50
CA GLU A 37 14.35 -6.47 0.40
C GLU A 37 13.31 -5.42 0.83
N LYS A 38 13.76 -4.45 1.64
CA LYS A 38 12.91 -3.42 2.23
C LYS A 38 12.07 -2.67 1.20
N GLU A 39 12.70 -2.22 0.13
CA GLU A 39 12.05 -1.41 -0.90
C GLU A 39 11.00 -2.20 -1.67
N ASP A 40 11.24 -3.50 -1.91
CA ASP A 40 10.26 -4.40 -2.51
C ASP A 40 9.07 -4.63 -1.57
N ILE A 41 9.32 -4.82 -0.27
CA ILE A 41 8.29 -4.95 0.77
C ILE A 41 7.41 -3.69 0.82
N GLU A 42 8.02 -2.51 0.83
CA GLU A 42 7.32 -1.23 0.85
C GLU A 42 6.43 -1.03 -0.39
N ILE A 43 6.98 -1.23 -1.58
CA ILE A 43 6.24 -1.06 -2.84
C ILE A 43 5.12 -2.08 -2.95
N ALA A 44 5.41 -3.36 -2.70
CA ALA A 44 4.41 -4.42 -2.73
C ALA A 44 3.30 -4.21 -1.71
N GLY A 45 3.65 -3.80 -0.48
CA GLY A 45 2.71 -3.46 0.59
C GLY A 45 1.83 -2.26 0.23
N PHE A 46 2.41 -1.20 -0.30
CA PHE A 46 1.66 -0.02 -0.73
C PHE A 46 0.68 -0.33 -1.88
N LEU A 47 1.12 -1.08 -2.89
CA LEU A 47 0.28 -1.48 -4.01
C LEU A 47 -0.85 -2.43 -3.55
N ALA A 48 -0.54 -3.42 -2.70
CA ALA A 48 -1.53 -4.33 -2.14
C ALA A 48 -2.57 -3.59 -1.29
N ALA A 49 -2.15 -2.69 -0.43
CA ALA A 49 -3.06 -1.85 0.36
C ALA A 49 -3.92 -0.96 -0.55
N SER A 50 -3.34 -0.39 -1.61
CA SER A 50 -4.06 0.44 -2.58
C SER A 50 -5.13 -0.35 -3.33
N LEU A 51 -4.94 -1.64 -3.57
CA LEU A 51 -5.92 -2.53 -4.21
C LEU A 51 -6.90 -3.19 -3.22
N ALA A 52 -6.73 -2.96 -1.91
CA ALA A 52 -7.49 -3.67 -0.87
C ALA A 52 -8.93 -3.15 -0.72
N TRP A 53 -9.75 -3.33 -1.76
CA TRP A 53 -11.20 -3.15 -1.69
C TRP A 53 -11.94 -4.21 -2.50
N GLY A 54 -12.94 -4.83 -1.88
CA GLY A 54 -13.71 -5.93 -2.44
C GLY A 54 -13.48 -7.23 -1.68
N GLN A 55 -13.62 -8.36 -2.35
CA GLN A 55 -13.45 -9.68 -1.76
C GLN A 55 -11.96 -10.05 -1.66
N ARG A 56 -11.51 -10.51 -0.51
CA ARG A 56 -10.11 -10.87 -0.24
C ARG A 56 -9.48 -11.80 -1.28
N PRO A 57 -10.11 -12.91 -1.71
CA PRO A 57 -9.53 -13.78 -2.73
C PRO A 57 -9.25 -13.07 -4.05
N THR A 58 -10.16 -12.17 -4.46
CA THR A 58 -9.99 -11.38 -5.69
C THR A 58 -8.85 -10.36 -5.55
N ILE A 59 -8.75 -9.70 -4.38
CA ILE A 59 -7.67 -8.75 -4.09
C ILE A 59 -6.33 -9.47 -4.16
N ILE A 60 -6.17 -10.59 -3.46
CA ILE A 60 -4.94 -11.39 -3.42
C ILE A 60 -4.54 -11.84 -4.83
N LYS A 61 -5.51 -12.37 -5.61
CA LYS A 61 -5.26 -12.77 -7.00
C LYS A 61 -4.74 -11.60 -7.83
N LYS A 62 -5.35 -10.42 -7.70
CA LYS A 62 -4.95 -9.23 -8.48
C LYS A 62 -3.62 -8.64 -8.02
N CYS A 63 -3.32 -8.70 -6.73
CA CYS A 63 -2.01 -8.32 -6.24
C CYS A 63 -0.91 -9.26 -6.76
N LYS A 64 -1.14 -10.58 -6.75
CA LYS A 64 -0.20 -11.55 -7.33
C LYS A 64 0.01 -11.34 -8.83
N GLU A 65 -1.06 -11.07 -9.58
CA GLU A 65 -0.99 -10.71 -11.00
C GLU A 65 -0.13 -9.44 -11.20
N LEU A 66 -0.30 -8.43 -10.34
CA LEU A 66 0.51 -7.22 -10.40
C LEU A 66 1.98 -7.48 -10.07
N MET A 67 2.29 -8.29 -9.05
CA MET A 67 3.66 -8.67 -8.73
C MET A 67 4.31 -9.46 -9.87
N GLN A 68 3.56 -10.33 -10.55
CA GLN A 68 4.03 -11.03 -11.74
C GLN A 68 4.34 -10.06 -12.90
N LEU A 69 3.50 -9.04 -13.13
CA LEU A 69 3.74 -7.99 -14.12
C LEU A 69 4.97 -7.13 -13.77
N LEU A 70 5.39 -7.10 -12.52
CA LEU A 70 6.59 -6.45 -12.02
C LEU A 70 7.80 -7.41 -11.95
N ASP A 71 7.68 -8.61 -12.56
CA ASP A 71 8.71 -9.65 -12.55
C ASP A 71 9.17 -10.04 -11.13
N TYR A 72 8.31 -9.89 -10.12
CA TYR A 72 8.61 -10.03 -8.68
C TYR A 72 9.83 -9.21 -8.22
N ALA A 73 10.10 -8.10 -8.87
CA ALA A 73 11.16 -7.15 -8.54
C ALA A 73 10.62 -5.71 -8.63
N PRO A 74 9.64 -5.34 -7.77
CA PRO A 74 8.95 -4.06 -7.86
C PRO A 74 9.88 -2.85 -7.72
N TYR A 75 10.92 -2.93 -6.90
CA TYR A 75 11.87 -1.83 -6.74
C TYR A 75 12.75 -1.65 -7.98
N ASP A 76 13.29 -2.74 -8.52
CA ASP A 76 14.06 -2.70 -9.77
C ASP A 76 13.23 -2.13 -10.92
N PHE A 77 11.98 -2.60 -11.05
CA PHE A 77 11.04 -2.06 -12.05
C PHE A 77 10.82 -0.55 -11.87
N VAL A 78 10.54 -0.10 -10.66
CA VAL A 78 10.28 1.31 -10.35
C VAL A 78 11.49 2.19 -10.71
N LEU A 79 12.72 1.70 -10.50
CA LEU A 79 13.93 2.47 -10.81
C LEU A 79 14.31 2.45 -12.29
N HIS A 80 14.11 1.35 -13.01
CA HIS A 80 14.74 1.12 -14.31
C HIS A 80 13.75 0.98 -15.47
N ALA A 81 12.43 0.88 -15.21
CA ALA A 81 11.43 0.72 -16.27
C ALA A 81 11.48 1.88 -17.28
N ARG A 82 11.42 1.52 -18.56
CA ARG A 82 11.28 2.42 -19.70
C ARG A 82 9.80 2.59 -20.04
N GLU A 83 9.46 3.60 -20.83
CA GLU A 83 8.07 3.83 -21.24
C GLU A 83 7.43 2.60 -21.93
N SER A 84 8.22 1.84 -22.70
CA SER A 84 7.76 0.62 -23.35
C SER A 84 7.32 -0.48 -22.34
N ASP A 85 7.90 -0.49 -21.14
CA ASP A 85 7.64 -1.54 -20.15
C ASP A 85 6.26 -1.37 -19.50
N PHE A 86 5.71 -0.14 -19.55
CA PHE A 86 4.37 0.14 -19.02
C PHE A 86 3.24 -0.45 -19.87
N THR A 87 3.50 -0.86 -21.12
CA THR A 87 2.51 -1.52 -21.98
C THR A 87 1.99 -2.82 -21.38
N ARG A 88 2.80 -3.52 -20.56
CA ARG A 88 2.41 -4.76 -19.86
C ARG A 88 1.23 -4.58 -18.90
N PHE A 89 0.97 -3.35 -18.43
CA PHE A 89 -0.15 -3.04 -17.53
C PHE A 89 -1.43 -2.66 -18.26
N GLU A 90 -1.44 -2.51 -19.58
CA GLU A 90 -2.58 -2.00 -20.36
C GLU A 90 -3.88 -2.78 -20.08
N HIS A 91 -3.77 -4.10 -19.92
CA HIS A 91 -4.92 -4.97 -19.64
C HIS A 91 -5.14 -5.22 -18.14
N PHE A 92 -4.30 -4.67 -17.26
CA PHE A 92 -4.50 -4.82 -15.82
C PHE A 92 -5.76 -4.10 -15.37
N LYS A 93 -6.59 -4.82 -14.60
CA LYS A 93 -7.83 -4.26 -14.09
C LYS A 93 -8.21 -4.89 -12.75
N HIS A 94 -8.48 -4.03 -11.77
CA HIS A 94 -9.11 -4.39 -10.52
C HIS A 94 -10.25 -3.41 -10.22
N ARG A 95 -11.50 -3.83 -10.47
CA ARG A 95 -12.69 -2.98 -10.34
C ARG A 95 -12.56 -1.70 -11.19
N THR A 96 -12.49 -0.53 -10.56
CA THR A 96 -12.33 0.77 -11.22
C THR A 96 -10.88 1.17 -11.45
N PHE A 97 -9.93 0.51 -10.80
CA PHE A 97 -8.49 0.71 -11.00
C PHE A 97 -8.02 -0.09 -12.22
N ASN A 98 -7.41 0.56 -13.19
CA ASN A 98 -6.96 -0.06 -14.43
C ASN A 98 -5.46 0.18 -14.70
N GLY A 99 -4.97 -0.26 -15.87
CA GLY A 99 -3.57 -0.15 -16.25
C GLY A 99 -3.03 1.28 -16.29
N TYR A 100 -3.86 2.26 -16.67
CA TYR A 100 -3.47 3.67 -16.63
C TYR A 100 -3.22 4.13 -15.17
N ASP A 101 -4.14 3.79 -14.26
CA ASP A 101 -3.99 4.10 -12.84
C ASP A 101 -2.75 3.40 -12.25
N CYS A 102 -2.53 2.14 -12.65
CA CYS A 102 -1.35 1.36 -12.26
C CYS A 102 -0.06 2.04 -12.70
N SER A 103 0.03 2.42 -13.97
CA SER A 103 1.20 3.11 -14.54
C SER A 103 1.48 4.44 -13.84
N TYR A 104 0.43 5.20 -13.49
CA TYR A 104 0.60 6.43 -12.70
C TYR A 104 1.17 6.13 -11.31
N PHE A 105 0.64 5.14 -10.62
CA PHE A 105 1.12 4.74 -9.29
C PHE A 105 2.59 4.34 -9.33
N LEU A 106 2.99 3.56 -10.31
CA LEU A 106 4.39 3.13 -10.48
C LEU A 106 5.31 4.30 -10.80
N ARG A 107 4.89 5.27 -11.65
CA ARG A 107 5.67 6.48 -11.92
C ARG A 107 5.78 7.38 -10.68
N SER A 108 4.71 7.50 -9.88
CA SER A 108 4.77 8.25 -8.62
C SER A 108 5.70 7.59 -7.62
N LEU A 109 5.72 6.26 -7.53
CA LEU A 109 6.69 5.52 -6.73
C LEU A 109 8.10 5.73 -7.26
N ALA A 110 8.32 5.69 -8.58
CA ALA A 110 9.62 5.99 -9.18
C ALA A 110 10.13 7.39 -8.79
N HIS A 111 9.26 8.38 -8.80
CA HIS A 111 9.59 9.73 -8.33
C HIS A 111 10.00 9.73 -6.85
N ILE A 112 9.24 9.04 -5.99
CA ILE A 112 9.51 8.95 -4.55
C ILE A 112 10.86 8.28 -4.28
N TYR A 113 11.15 7.15 -4.91
CA TYR A 113 12.40 6.44 -4.66
C TYR A 113 13.63 7.15 -5.25
N ARG A 114 13.47 7.92 -6.33
CA ARG A 114 14.57 8.68 -6.93
C ARG A 114 14.84 10.01 -6.24
N HIS A 115 13.84 10.65 -5.66
CA HIS A 115 13.95 12.05 -5.20
C HIS A 115 13.65 12.24 -3.72
N GLU A 116 12.87 11.35 -3.11
CA GLU A 116 12.39 11.50 -1.73
C GLU A 116 12.97 10.43 -0.78
N GLY A 117 13.86 9.55 -1.27
CA GLY A 117 14.51 8.51 -0.47
C GLY A 117 13.62 7.34 -0.05
N GLY A 118 12.49 7.09 -0.76
CA GLY A 118 11.60 5.97 -0.54
C GLY A 118 10.39 6.29 0.35
N LEU A 119 9.49 5.31 0.47
CA LEU A 119 8.22 5.50 1.18
C LEU A 119 8.43 5.73 2.68
N GLU A 120 9.30 4.97 3.35
CA GLU A 120 9.60 5.20 4.77
C GLU A 120 10.08 6.63 5.01
N ASN A 121 10.99 7.13 4.17
CA ASN A 121 11.52 8.48 4.34
C ASN A 121 10.45 9.56 4.20
N VAL A 122 9.52 9.42 3.26
CA VAL A 122 8.40 10.36 3.10
C VAL A 122 7.55 10.43 4.39
N PHE A 123 7.22 9.29 4.99
CA PHE A 123 6.38 9.25 6.20
C PHE A 123 7.14 9.69 7.45
N THR A 124 8.39 9.24 7.62
CA THR A 124 9.20 9.56 8.80
C THR A 124 9.60 11.03 8.83
N THR A 125 10.02 11.59 7.72
CA THR A 125 10.35 13.03 7.61
C THR A 125 9.13 13.89 7.91
N ALA A 126 7.97 13.56 7.34
CA ALA A 126 6.74 14.28 7.63
C ALA A 126 6.33 14.18 9.12
N TRP A 127 6.52 13.00 9.73
CA TRP A 127 6.27 12.82 11.16
C TRP A 127 7.22 13.65 12.03
N GLN A 128 8.51 13.68 11.70
CA GLN A 128 9.51 14.47 12.42
C GLN A 128 9.22 15.97 12.36
N ILE A 129 8.69 16.45 11.23
CA ILE A 129 8.35 17.86 11.04
C ILE A 129 7.07 18.25 11.79
N HIS A 130 6.03 17.41 11.70
CA HIS A 130 4.68 17.80 12.09
C HIS A 130 4.19 17.16 13.39
N GLY A 131 4.64 15.94 13.73
CA GLY A 131 4.19 15.19 14.90
C GLY A 131 2.68 14.84 14.89
N ASP A 132 2.01 14.95 13.74
CA ASP A 132 0.58 14.78 13.57
C ASP A 132 0.27 13.97 12.31
N MET A 133 -0.52 12.91 12.44
CA MET A 133 -0.83 11.98 11.34
C MET A 133 -1.66 12.61 10.22
N PHE A 134 -2.47 13.63 10.52
CA PHE A 134 -3.22 14.31 9.46
C PHE A 134 -2.27 15.07 8.53
N GLU A 135 -1.30 15.77 9.10
CA GLU A 135 -0.27 16.48 8.33
C GLU A 135 0.67 15.52 7.60
N VAL A 136 1.02 14.38 8.21
CA VAL A 136 1.79 13.30 7.55
C VAL A 136 1.06 12.80 6.29
N LEU A 137 -0.23 12.51 6.41
CA LEU A 137 -1.04 12.03 5.27
C LEU A 137 -1.24 13.12 4.20
N ARG A 138 -1.33 14.39 4.62
CA ARG A 138 -1.37 15.53 3.71
C ARG A 138 -0.06 15.69 2.95
N HIS A 139 1.08 15.58 3.65
CA HIS A 139 2.41 15.62 3.05
C HIS A 139 2.60 14.48 2.05
N TRP A 140 2.30 13.24 2.47
CA TRP A 140 2.34 12.08 1.59
C TRP A 140 1.51 12.27 0.32
N TYR A 141 0.27 12.77 0.46
CA TYR A 141 -0.59 13.03 -0.69
C TYR A 141 0.06 14.00 -1.69
N ARG A 142 0.68 15.09 -1.21
CA ARG A 142 1.36 16.07 -2.06
C ARG A 142 2.53 15.44 -2.79
N ILE A 143 3.36 14.70 -2.10
CA ILE A 143 4.51 14.00 -2.71
C ILE A 143 4.03 12.99 -3.75
N PHE A 144 3.08 12.13 -3.40
CA PHE A 144 2.57 11.11 -4.31
C PHE A 144 1.88 11.67 -5.55
N THR A 145 1.32 12.86 -5.47
CA THR A 145 0.64 13.56 -6.57
C THR A 145 1.46 14.67 -7.21
N THR A 146 2.77 14.66 -7.04
CA THR A 146 3.69 15.64 -7.66
C THR A 146 3.64 15.57 -9.19
N LEU A 147 3.51 14.38 -9.75
CA LEU A 147 3.35 14.20 -11.18
C LEU A 147 1.93 14.61 -11.63
N PRO A 148 1.78 15.18 -12.83
CA PRO A 148 0.46 15.49 -13.37
C PRO A 148 -0.45 14.27 -13.41
N ALA A 149 -1.64 14.36 -12.83
CA ALA A 149 -2.60 13.28 -12.74
C ALA A 149 -3.95 13.65 -13.35
N GLU A 150 -4.54 12.74 -14.10
CA GLU A 150 -5.93 12.89 -14.51
C GLU A 150 -6.87 12.78 -13.29
N PRO A 151 -8.03 13.49 -13.29
CA PRO A 151 -8.98 13.47 -12.17
C PRO A 151 -9.45 12.06 -11.78
N ARG A 152 -9.46 11.12 -12.74
CA ARG A 152 -9.85 9.73 -12.47
C ARG A 152 -8.87 9.00 -11.56
N VAL A 153 -7.57 9.22 -11.72
CA VAL A 153 -6.51 8.59 -10.90
C VAL A 153 -6.61 9.05 -9.47
N LEU A 154 -6.85 10.35 -9.27
CA LEU A 154 -6.95 10.96 -7.95
C LEU A 154 -8.05 10.34 -7.07
N ARG A 155 -9.05 9.67 -7.66
CA ARG A 155 -10.09 8.94 -6.90
C ARG A 155 -9.54 7.72 -6.16
N HIS A 156 -8.40 7.19 -6.59
CA HIS A 156 -7.75 6.05 -5.97
C HIS A 156 -6.80 6.45 -4.86
N ILE A 157 -6.46 7.75 -4.76
CA ILE A 157 -5.50 8.30 -3.81
C ILE A 157 -6.27 9.01 -2.69
N ALA A 158 -6.02 8.59 -1.45
CA ALA A 158 -6.70 9.18 -0.30
C ALA A 158 -6.20 10.62 -0.05
N CYS A 159 -7.11 11.58 -0.02
CA CYS A 159 -6.83 12.98 0.27
C CYS A 159 -7.57 13.40 1.55
N VAL A 160 -6.83 13.64 2.62
CA VAL A 160 -7.40 14.01 3.93
C VAL A 160 -8.05 15.39 3.89
N ASP A 161 -7.54 16.32 3.09
CA ASP A 161 -8.14 17.65 2.89
C ASP A 161 -9.53 17.60 2.25
N LYS A 162 -9.86 16.47 1.58
CA LYS A 162 -11.19 16.20 1.03
C LYS A 162 -12.05 15.31 1.93
N GLY A 163 -11.70 15.19 3.20
CA GLY A 163 -12.44 14.39 4.19
C GLY A 163 -12.22 12.88 4.11
N SER A 164 -11.17 12.41 3.40
CA SER A 164 -10.85 10.98 3.39
C SER A 164 -10.25 10.54 4.72
N ALA A 165 -10.75 9.43 5.29
CA ALA A 165 -10.14 8.78 6.45
C ALA A 165 -8.82 8.02 6.11
N ALA A 166 -8.37 8.05 4.85
CA ALA A 166 -7.14 7.43 4.36
C ALA A 166 -6.92 5.96 4.80
N LYS A 167 -8.00 5.18 4.95
CA LYS A 167 -7.97 3.81 5.54
C LYS A 167 -6.91 2.91 4.93
N ARG A 168 -6.72 2.94 3.61
CA ARG A 168 -5.76 2.07 2.91
C ARG A 168 -4.31 2.49 3.16
N VAL A 169 -4.04 3.80 3.23
CA VAL A 169 -2.70 4.31 3.55
C VAL A 169 -2.37 4.01 5.01
N ASN A 170 -3.34 4.23 5.93
CA ASN A 170 -3.16 3.86 7.34
C ASN A 170 -2.96 2.35 7.52
N MET A 171 -3.63 1.51 6.72
CA MET A 171 -3.41 0.06 6.73
C MET A 171 -2.00 -0.28 6.24
N PHE A 172 -1.52 0.34 5.17
CA PHE A 172 -0.15 0.18 4.69
C PHE A 172 0.87 0.56 5.78
N ILE A 173 0.75 1.74 6.38
CA ILE A 173 1.65 2.17 7.46
C ILE A 173 1.63 1.16 8.61
N ARG A 174 0.44 0.69 9.02
CA ARG A 174 0.32 -0.33 10.06
C ARG A 174 1.04 -1.63 9.69
N TRP A 175 0.97 -2.08 8.43
CA TRP A 175 1.69 -3.27 7.99
C TRP A 175 3.22 -3.09 8.07
N MET A 176 3.72 -1.90 7.76
CA MET A 176 5.16 -1.61 7.78
C MET A 176 5.73 -1.50 9.20
N VAL A 177 4.96 -0.99 10.16
CA VAL A 177 5.43 -0.79 11.55
C VAL A 177 5.08 -1.95 12.48
N ARG A 178 4.31 -2.92 12.00
CA ARG A 178 3.87 -4.05 12.82
C ARG A 178 5.01 -5.05 13.00
N HIS A 179 5.39 -5.28 14.24
CA HIS A 179 6.29 -6.36 14.62
C HIS A 179 5.43 -7.62 14.90
N ASP A 180 5.32 -8.49 13.92
CA ASP A 180 4.77 -9.82 14.12
C ASP A 180 5.91 -10.74 14.56
N HIS A 181 5.73 -11.42 15.70
CA HIS A 181 6.63 -12.47 16.15
C HIS A 181 6.36 -13.80 15.39
N SER A 182 6.23 -13.73 14.08
CA SER A 182 6.01 -14.90 13.22
C SER A 182 7.12 -15.02 12.20
#